data_b7ef3cbcc2de11d56a3dcf21ab746dcd
#
_entry.id   b7ef3cbcc2de11d56a3dcf21ab746dcd
#
_cell.length_a   1.000
_cell.length_b   1.000
_cell.length_c   1.000
_cell.angle_alpha   90.00
_cell.angle_beta   90.00
_cell.angle_gamma   90.00
#
_symmetry.space_group_name_H-M   'P 1'
#
loop_
_entity.id
_entity.type
_entity.pdbx_description
1 polymer ?
#
loop_
_entity_poly.entity_id
_entity_poly.type
_entity_poly.pdbx_seq_one_letter_code
_entity_poly.pdbx_strand_id
1 'polypeptide(L)'
;MESRHATTSVDKALEIFETLSRAPRGMSLAEVARAVGQPPPTAHRLLGVLRRRGYVRQDEETLRYSLSLKMLDLSFVALGRSELRLHAYPVLREYVLKTGERGFIAIPSAGEVTYIWSTGADEVTMRTVYGKKIGPPSTAGDGLQRLLSTGAPVYDYTSREVARVGIFRHHGLHDPALALEHARSGWELARLISMRLGHIGSPVAVTA
;
A
#
# COMPACT_ATOMS: atom_id res chain seq x y z
N MET A 1 -25.88 17.87 13.36
CA MET A 1 -25.28 19.18 12.99
C MET A 1 -23.83 18.92 12.61
N GLU A 2 -23.58 18.63 11.33
CA GLU A 2 -22.21 18.41 10.82
C GLU A 2 -21.48 19.75 10.77
N SER A 3 -20.44 19.85 11.56
CA SER A 3 -19.52 21.00 11.52
C SER A 3 -18.89 21.07 10.14
N ARG A 4 -19.26 22.05 9.31
CA ARG A 4 -18.53 22.44 8.11
C ARG A 4 -17.13 22.88 8.54
N HIS A 5 -16.18 21.95 8.58
CA HIS A 5 -14.78 22.30 8.67
C HIS A 5 -14.44 23.13 7.43
N ALA A 6 -14.05 24.38 7.66
CA ALA A 6 -13.59 25.24 6.56
C ALA A 6 -12.38 24.55 5.92
N THR A 7 -12.53 24.14 4.65
CA THR A 7 -11.47 23.46 3.90
C THR A 7 -10.25 24.36 3.84
N THR A 8 -9.16 23.95 4.47
CA THR A 8 -7.93 24.72 4.59
C THR A 8 -7.10 24.66 3.29
N SER A 9 -6.11 25.55 3.16
CA SER A 9 -5.18 25.46 2.02
C SER A 9 -4.39 24.15 2.02
N VAL A 10 -4.23 23.52 3.18
CA VAL A 10 -3.57 22.22 3.33
C VAL A 10 -4.48 21.12 2.77
N ASP A 11 -5.76 21.11 3.13
CA ASP A 11 -6.71 20.13 2.60
C ASP A 11 -6.76 20.17 1.08
N LYS A 12 -6.86 21.39 0.51
CA LYS A 12 -6.85 21.59 -0.95
C LYS A 12 -5.57 21.10 -1.61
N ALA A 13 -4.42 21.26 -0.97
CA ALA A 13 -3.15 20.78 -1.48
C ALA A 13 -3.09 19.24 -1.46
N LEU A 14 -3.64 18.61 -0.42
CA LEU A 14 -3.74 17.14 -0.33
C LEU A 14 -4.71 16.58 -1.38
N GLU A 15 -5.87 17.21 -1.58
CA GLU A 15 -6.80 16.86 -2.67
C GLU A 15 -6.15 16.92 -4.05
N ILE A 16 -5.27 17.88 -4.30
CA ILE A 16 -4.50 17.97 -5.54
C ILE A 16 -3.56 16.75 -5.67
N PHE A 17 -2.88 16.35 -4.60
CA PHE A 17 -2.03 15.16 -4.62
C PHE A 17 -2.82 13.90 -4.95
N GLU A 18 -3.94 13.68 -4.27
CA GLU A 18 -4.80 12.52 -4.48
C GLU A 18 -5.37 12.50 -5.91
N THR A 19 -5.76 13.67 -6.43
CA THR A 19 -6.25 13.81 -7.80
C THR A 19 -5.17 13.47 -8.83
N LEU A 20 -3.97 14.01 -8.68
CA LEU A 20 -2.85 13.75 -9.59
C LEU A 20 -2.36 12.30 -9.51
N SER A 21 -2.46 11.65 -8.35
CA SER A 21 -2.07 10.23 -8.20
C SER A 21 -2.90 9.27 -9.06
N ARG A 22 -4.15 9.65 -9.36
CA ARG A 22 -5.09 8.90 -10.20
C ARG A 22 -4.98 9.22 -11.69
N ALA A 23 -4.11 10.15 -12.05
CA ALA A 23 -3.94 10.65 -13.42
C ALA A 23 -2.53 10.34 -13.98
N PRO A 24 -2.27 9.12 -14.49
CA PRO A 24 -0.93 8.71 -14.93
C PRO A 24 -0.37 9.55 -16.09
N ARG A 25 -1.24 10.20 -16.87
CA ARG A 25 -0.83 11.12 -17.94
C ARG A 25 -0.74 12.58 -17.48
N GLY A 26 -0.86 12.83 -16.17
CA GLY A 26 -0.96 14.18 -15.62
C GLY A 26 -2.27 14.88 -15.98
N MET A 27 -2.45 16.11 -15.50
CA MET A 27 -3.65 16.92 -15.69
C MET A 27 -3.27 18.37 -16.04
N SER A 28 -4.06 19.02 -16.90
CA SER A 28 -3.97 20.47 -17.12
C SER A 28 -4.46 21.24 -15.89
N LEU A 29 -4.13 22.52 -15.81
CA LEU A 29 -4.63 23.40 -14.74
C LEU A 29 -6.16 23.37 -14.63
N ALA A 30 -6.86 23.41 -15.77
CA ALA A 30 -8.31 23.44 -15.81
C ALA A 30 -8.93 22.12 -15.28
N GLU A 31 -8.31 20.98 -15.64
CA GLU A 31 -8.73 19.66 -15.15
C GLU A 31 -8.52 19.54 -13.64
N VAL A 32 -7.37 19.98 -13.11
CA VAL A 32 -7.10 19.99 -11.67
C VAL A 32 -8.08 20.89 -10.95
N ALA A 33 -8.27 22.14 -11.41
CA ALA A 33 -9.17 23.11 -10.79
C ALA A 33 -10.60 22.56 -10.68
N ARG A 34 -11.10 21.93 -11.75
CA ARG A 34 -12.42 21.29 -11.79
C ARG A 34 -12.51 20.11 -10.82
N ALA A 35 -11.50 19.23 -10.84
CA ALA A 35 -11.49 18.03 -10.02
C ALA A 35 -11.48 18.31 -8.51
N VAL A 36 -10.76 19.36 -8.09
CA VAL A 36 -10.69 19.76 -6.67
C VAL A 36 -11.69 20.88 -6.29
N GLY A 37 -12.63 21.21 -7.18
CA GLY A 37 -13.67 22.20 -6.92
C GLY A 37 -13.12 23.60 -6.60
N GLN A 38 -11.98 24.00 -7.19
CA GLN A 38 -11.35 25.29 -6.89
C GLN A 38 -11.32 26.21 -8.12
N PRO A 39 -11.42 27.53 -7.93
CA PRO A 39 -11.17 28.48 -9.00
C PRO A 39 -9.76 28.29 -9.60
N PRO A 40 -9.60 28.42 -10.93
CA PRO A 40 -8.30 28.24 -11.60
C PRO A 40 -7.14 29.05 -10.98
N PRO A 41 -7.33 30.33 -10.56
CA PRO A 41 -6.26 31.07 -9.88
C PRO A 41 -5.82 30.44 -8.56
N THR A 42 -6.76 29.87 -7.80
CA THR A 42 -6.46 29.18 -6.53
C THR A 42 -5.68 27.88 -6.80
N ALA A 43 -6.16 27.07 -7.73
CA ALA A 43 -5.46 25.85 -8.15
C ALA A 43 -4.06 26.14 -8.67
N HIS A 44 -3.89 27.16 -9.50
CA HIS A 44 -2.59 27.60 -10.01
C HIS A 44 -1.63 28.01 -8.89
N ARG A 45 -2.10 28.78 -7.91
CA ARG A 45 -1.29 29.19 -6.77
C ARG A 45 -0.84 27.98 -5.93
N LEU A 46 -1.73 27.02 -5.68
CA LEU A 46 -1.42 25.80 -4.94
C LEU A 46 -0.42 24.92 -5.70
N LEU A 47 -0.69 24.67 -6.99
CA LEU A 47 0.25 23.92 -7.86
C LEU A 47 1.61 24.60 -7.93
N GLY A 48 1.66 25.93 -7.97
CA GLY A 48 2.90 26.71 -7.94
C GLY A 48 3.71 26.48 -6.66
N VAL A 49 3.02 26.39 -5.50
CA VAL A 49 3.68 26.04 -4.23
C VAL A 49 4.22 24.61 -4.26
N LEU A 50 3.39 23.66 -4.68
CA LEU A 50 3.75 22.24 -4.74
C LEU A 50 4.91 21.99 -5.71
N ARG A 51 4.94 22.71 -6.85
CA ARG A 51 6.04 22.67 -7.82
C ARG A 51 7.33 23.24 -7.23
N ARG A 52 7.29 24.40 -6.60
CA ARG A 52 8.49 24.99 -5.93
C ARG A 52 9.03 24.09 -4.83
N ARG A 53 8.16 23.36 -4.14
CA ARG A 53 8.54 22.37 -3.12
C ARG A 53 9.01 21.06 -3.72
N GLY A 54 8.91 20.88 -5.06
CA GLY A 54 9.35 19.70 -5.78
C GLY A 54 8.41 18.49 -5.68
N TYR A 55 7.19 18.65 -5.18
CA TYR A 55 6.21 17.56 -5.08
C TYR A 55 5.42 17.32 -6.37
N VAL A 56 5.25 18.36 -7.15
CA VAL A 56 4.56 18.35 -8.45
C VAL A 56 5.55 18.85 -9.50
N ARG A 57 5.52 18.26 -10.66
CA ARG A 57 6.21 18.75 -11.87
C ARG A 57 5.18 19.17 -12.90
N GLN A 58 5.56 20.11 -13.74
CA GLN A 58 4.82 20.49 -14.94
C GLN A 58 5.65 20.09 -16.14
N ASP A 59 5.06 19.38 -17.06
CA ASP A 59 5.66 19.05 -18.35
C ASP A 59 5.73 20.30 -19.20
N GLU A 60 6.88 20.58 -19.81
CA GLU A 60 7.13 21.84 -20.55
C GLU A 60 6.39 21.91 -21.89
N GLU A 61 6.15 20.76 -22.52
CA GLU A 61 5.46 20.70 -23.82
C GLU A 61 3.95 20.69 -23.67
N THR A 62 3.45 19.82 -22.79
CA THR A 62 2.01 19.60 -22.62
C THR A 62 1.38 20.50 -21.57
N LEU A 63 2.20 21.21 -20.78
CA LEU A 63 1.80 22.02 -19.61
C LEU A 63 0.98 21.25 -18.57
N ARG A 64 1.02 19.91 -18.62
CA ARG A 64 0.30 19.06 -17.68
C ARG A 64 1.09 18.90 -16.37
N TYR A 65 0.36 18.88 -15.27
CA TYR A 65 0.90 18.66 -13.93
C TYR A 65 0.86 17.19 -13.58
N SER A 66 1.92 16.66 -12.98
CA SER A 66 2.00 15.30 -12.45
C SER A 66 2.77 15.29 -11.13
N LEU A 67 2.61 14.22 -10.35
CA LEU A 67 3.44 14.01 -9.16
C LEU A 67 4.90 13.83 -9.54
N SER A 68 5.81 14.33 -8.71
CA SER A 68 7.24 14.14 -8.90
C SER A 68 7.74 12.89 -8.16
N LEU A 69 8.95 12.45 -8.50
CA LEU A 69 9.64 11.35 -7.82
C LEU A 69 9.99 11.65 -6.35
N LYS A 70 9.92 12.90 -5.91
CA LYS A 70 10.10 13.28 -4.51
C LYS A 70 9.12 12.57 -3.57
N MET A 71 7.93 12.17 -4.08
CA MET A 71 6.99 11.37 -3.31
C MET A 71 7.56 9.98 -2.97
N LEU A 72 8.38 9.41 -3.87
CA LEU A 72 9.07 8.14 -3.60
C LEU A 72 10.11 8.30 -2.50
N ASP A 73 10.87 9.39 -2.50
CA ASP A 73 11.88 9.66 -1.44
C ASP A 73 11.22 9.67 -0.07
N LEU A 74 10.08 10.36 0.07
CA LEU A 74 9.33 10.39 1.32
C LEU A 74 8.78 9.02 1.70
N SER A 75 8.28 8.30 0.72
CA SER A 75 7.78 6.93 0.92
C SER A 75 8.91 6.00 1.37
N PHE A 76 10.08 6.09 0.76
CA PHE A 76 11.25 5.29 1.15
C PHE A 76 11.72 5.64 2.58
N VAL A 77 11.72 6.91 2.95
CA VAL A 77 12.07 7.32 4.33
C VAL A 77 11.04 6.79 5.33
N ALA A 78 9.75 6.92 5.03
CA ALA A 78 8.68 6.43 5.88
C ALA A 78 8.74 4.89 6.03
N LEU A 79 8.91 4.18 4.92
CA LEU A 79 9.03 2.72 4.89
C LEU A 79 10.34 2.24 5.52
N GLY A 80 11.45 2.95 5.30
CA GLY A 80 12.75 2.60 5.85
C GLY A 80 12.82 2.67 7.37
N ARG A 81 11.98 3.49 7.99
CA ARG A 81 11.85 3.65 9.44
C ARG A 81 10.73 2.82 10.04
N SER A 82 9.95 2.12 9.23
CA SER A 82 8.87 1.26 9.72
C SER A 82 9.48 0.03 10.40
N GLU A 83 9.17 -0.17 11.69
CA GLU A 83 9.53 -1.39 12.43
C GLU A 83 9.05 -2.64 11.69
N LEU A 84 7.87 -2.57 11.11
CA LEU A 84 7.32 -3.65 10.29
C LEU A 84 8.29 -4.07 9.18
N ARG A 85 8.88 -3.11 8.44
CA ARG A 85 9.85 -3.43 7.38
C ARG A 85 11.12 -4.04 7.94
N LEU A 86 11.67 -3.46 9.02
CA LEU A 86 12.90 -3.95 9.64
C LEU A 86 12.77 -5.40 10.10
N HIS A 87 11.60 -5.78 10.60
CA HIS A 87 11.36 -7.12 11.13
C HIS A 87 10.77 -8.09 10.11
N ALA A 88 9.92 -7.63 9.21
CA ALA A 88 9.21 -8.47 8.26
C ALA A 88 10.07 -8.81 7.01
N TYR A 89 10.83 -7.84 6.49
CA TYR A 89 11.62 -8.05 5.28
C TYR A 89 12.63 -9.17 5.36
N PRO A 90 13.47 -9.26 6.39
CA PRO A 90 14.44 -10.33 6.49
C PRO A 90 13.78 -11.72 6.55
N VAL A 91 12.67 -11.85 7.27
CA VAL A 91 11.91 -13.09 7.41
C VAL A 91 11.34 -13.53 6.07
N LEU A 92 10.66 -12.61 5.38
CA LEU A 92 10.04 -12.90 4.08
C LEU A 92 11.11 -13.20 3.02
N ARG A 93 12.20 -12.44 2.99
CA ARG A 93 13.29 -12.64 2.03
C ARG A 93 13.99 -13.98 2.23
N GLU A 94 14.25 -14.36 3.47
CA GLU A 94 14.87 -15.66 3.78
C GLU A 94 14.00 -16.82 3.27
N TYR A 95 12.68 -16.74 3.50
CA TYR A 95 11.73 -17.73 3.00
C TYR A 95 11.75 -17.81 1.46
N VAL A 96 11.64 -16.66 0.80
CA VAL A 96 11.63 -16.57 -0.67
C VAL A 96 12.91 -17.11 -1.28
N LEU A 97 14.07 -16.81 -0.71
CA LEU A 97 15.36 -17.34 -1.19
C LEU A 97 15.49 -18.86 -1.01
N LYS A 98 14.90 -19.43 0.05
CA LYS A 98 14.92 -20.87 0.32
C LYS A 98 13.96 -21.65 -0.58
N THR A 99 12.81 -21.09 -0.90
CA THR A 99 11.73 -21.82 -1.58
C THR A 99 11.63 -21.49 -3.07
N GLY A 100 12.17 -20.36 -3.50
CA GLY A 100 11.97 -19.81 -4.86
C GLY A 100 10.56 -19.25 -5.09
N GLU A 101 9.73 -19.17 -4.05
CA GLU A 101 8.38 -18.64 -4.12
C GLU A 101 8.40 -17.11 -4.06
N ARG A 102 7.22 -16.50 -4.17
CA ARG A 102 7.04 -15.05 -3.99
C ARG A 102 6.27 -14.79 -2.72
N GLY A 103 6.66 -13.73 -2.00
CA GLY A 103 5.96 -13.29 -0.82
C GLY A 103 5.41 -11.88 -0.94
N PHE A 104 4.40 -11.55 -0.15
CA PHE A 104 3.87 -10.19 -0.05
C PHE A 104 3.61 -9.81 1.40
N ILE A 105 3.66 -8.51 1.65
CA ILE A 105 3.17 -7.88 2.88
C ILE A 105 2.17 -6.81 2.45
N ALA A 106 0.95 -6.92 2.96
CA ALA A 106 -0.11 -5.95 2.72
C ALA A 106 -0.34 -5.13 3.99
N ILE A 107 -0.25 -3.81 3.88
CA ILE A 107 -0.38 -2.88 5.00
C ILE A 107 -1.68 -2.10 4.78
N PRO A 108 -2.72 -2.33 5.59
CA PRO A 108 -3.95 -1.56 5.52
C PRO A 108 -3.71 -0.12 5.98
N SER A 109 -4.26 0.84 5.26
CA SER A 109 -4.21 2.26 5.62
C SER A 109 -5.56 2.92 5.35
N ALA A 110 -6.05 3.71 6.29
CA ALA A 110 -7.24 4.55 6.18
C ALA A 110 -8.48 3.90 5.53
N GLY A 111 -8.72 2.62 5.82
CA GLY A 111 -9.95 1.91 5.46
C GLY A 111 -10.07 1.46 4.00
N GLU A 112 -9.48 2.13 3.04
CA GLU A 112 -9.64 1.83 1.60
C GLU A 112 -8.32 1.71 0.83
N VAL A 113 -7.19 1.98 1.48
CA VAL A 113 -5.87 1.91 0.85
C VAL A 113 -5.10 0.75 1.44
N THR A 114 -4.51 -0.07 0.59
CA THR A 114 -3.61 -1.14 0.99
C THR A 114 -2.30 -0.97 0.24
N TYR A 115 -1.22 -0.82 0.99
CA TYR A 115 0.13 -0.87 0.45
C TYR A 115 0.58 -2.32 0.40
N ILE A 116 0.95 -2.78 -0.79
CA ILE A 116 1.45 -4.13 -0.99
C ILE A 116 2.92 -4.06 -1.36
N TRP A 117 3.70 -4.75 -0.58
CA TRP A 117 5.09 -4.97 -0.85
C TRP A 117 5.31 -6.45 -1.14
N SER A 118 5.80 -6.76 -2.34
CA SER A 118 6.07 -8.13 -2.76
C SER A 118 7.54 -8.32 -3.11
N THR A 119 8.06 -9.50 -2.84
CA THR A 119 9.42 -9.88 -3.17
C THR A 119 9.44 -11.27 -3.80
N GLY A 120 10.23 -11.41 -4.86
CA GLY A 120 10.73 -12.67 -5.39
C GLY A 120 12.22 -12.79 -5.07
N ALA A 121 12.87 -13.83 -5.61
CA ALA A 121 14.30 -14.05 -5.37
C ALA A 121 15.16 -12.85 -5.80
N ASP A 122 14.84 -12.26 -6.95
CA ASP A 122 15.63 -11.20 -7.58
C ASP A 122 14.91 -9.85 -7.68
N GLU A 123 13.68 -9.75 -7.18
CA GLU A 123 12.84 -8.56 -7.40
C GLU A 123 12.06 -8.20 -6.15
N VAL A 124 12.06 -6.89 -5.85
CA VAL A 124 11.19 -6.27 -4.85
C VAL A 124 10.31 -5.25 -5.55
N THR A 125 9.01 -5.42 -5.45
CA THR A 125 8.03 -4.48 -6.00
C THR A 125 7.14 -3.91 -4.91
N MET A 126 6.72 -2.66 -5.08
CA MET A 126 5.73 -2.03 -4.23
C MET A 126 4.54 -1.56 -5.07
N ARG A 127 3.34 -1.86 -4.59
CA ARG A 127 2.09 -1.46 -5.22
C ARG A 127 1.16 -0.84 -4.20
N THR A 128 0.41 0.15 -4.63
CA THR A 128 -0.71 0.72 -3.86
C THR A 128 -2.01 0.27 -4.51
N VAL A 129 -2.92 -0.26 -3.71
CA VAL A 129 -4.23 -0.73 -4.17
C VAL A 129 -5.29 0.07 -3.42
N TYR A 130 -6.17 0.71 -4.18
CA TYR A 130 -7.26 1.51 -3.66
C TYR A 130 -8.58 0.73 -3.68
N GLY A 131 -9.46 1.04 -2.75
CA GLY A 131 -10.84 0.53 -2.72
C GLY A 131 -10.97 -0.97 -2.41
N LYS A 132 -9.90 -1.62 -1.98
CA LYS A 132 -9.95 -3.05 -1.64
C LYS A 132 -9.70 -3.25 -0.15
N LYS A 133 -10.75 -3.64 0.55
CA LYS A 133 -10.64 -4.04 1.96
C LYS A 133 -9.97 -5.41 2.05
N ILE A 134 -9.01 -5.52 2.95
CA ILE A 134 -8.52 -6.82 3.39
C ILE A 134 -9.63 -7.42 4.27
N GLY A 135 -10.29 -8.42 3.76
CA GLY A 135 -11.43 -9.08 4.41
C GLY A 135 -11.26 -10.60 4.47
N PRO A 136 -12.23 -11.31 5.04
CA PRO A 136 -12.23 -12.77 5.04
C PRO A 136 -12.14 -13.32 3.61
N PRO A 137 -11.68 -14.56 3.43
CA PRO A 137 -11.57 -15.19 2.12
C PRO A 137 -12.87 -15.06 1.33
N SER A 138 -12.77 -14.55 0.11
CA SER A 138 -13.90 -14.40 -0.80
C SER A 138 -13.58 -15.14 -2.09
N THR A 139 -14.52 -15.96 -2.56
CA THR A 139 -14.45 -16.59 -3.88
C THR A 139 -14.77 -15.62 -5.00
N ALA A 140 -15.38 -14.48 -4.66
CA ALA A 140 -15.69 -13.39 -5.58
C ALA A 140 -14.59 -12.34 -5.55
N GLY A 141 -14.06 -11.95 -6.69
CA GLY A 141 -13.05 -10.90 -6.84
C GLY A 141 -11.95 -11.26 -7.83
N ASP A 142 -11.14 -10.24 -8.17
CA ASP A 142 -9.96 -10.47 -9.01
C ASP A 142 -8.85 -11.23 -8.24
N GLY A 143 -7.82 -11.72 -8.96
CA GLY A 143 -6.72 -12.49 -8.38
C GLY A 143 -6.00 -11.78 -7.23
N LEU A 144 -5.94 -10.44 -7.25
CA LEU A 144 -5.34 -9.63 -6.21
C LEU A 144 -6.18 -9.62 -4.92
N GLN A 145 -7.51 -9.55 -5.03
CA GLN A 145 -8.41 -9.63 -3.87
C GLN A 145 -8.30 -10.99 -3.19
N ARG A 146 -8.22 -12.07 -3.97
CA ARG A 146 -8.00 -13.43 -3.45
C ARG A 146 -6.64 -13.53 -2.74
N LEU A 147 -5.58 -13.00 -3.36
CA LEU A 147 -4.26 -12.98 -2.76
C LEU A 147 -4.25 -12.28 -1.41
N LEU A 148 -4.88 -11.11 -1.31
CA LEU A 148 -4.95 -10.34 -0.06
C LEU A 148 -5.77 -11.07 1.01
N SER A 149 -6.81 -11.79 0.63
CA SER A 149 -7.65 -12.54 1.58
C SER A 149 -6.97 -13.78 2.15
N THR A 150 -5.96 -14.34 1.44
CA THR A 150 -5.18 -15.50 1.95
C THR A 150 -4.03 -15.10 2.87
N GLY A 151 -3.71 -13.81 2.98
CA GLY A 151 -2.64 -13.33 3.86
C GLY A 151 -2.96 -13.55 5.33
N ALA A 152 -1.99 -14.09 6.07
CA ALA A 152 -2.07 -14.27 7.51
C ALA A 152 -1.81 -12.94 8.23
N PRO A 153 -2.56 -12.62 9.31
CA PRO A 153 -2.43 -11.35 10.03
C PRO A 153 -1.15 -11.28 10.84
N VAL A 154 -0.53 -10.11 10.81
CA VAL A 154 0.66 -9.75 11.59
C VAL A 154 0.25 -8.75 12.67
N TYR A 155 0.60 -9.04 13.91
CA TYR A 155 0.26 -8.23 15.07
C TYR A 155 1.49 -7.56 15.67
N ASP A 156 1.31 -6.35 16.21
CA ASP A 156 2.32 -5.66 17.01
C ASP A 156 2.22 -6.00 18.50
N TYR A 157 3.07 -5.39 19.31
CA TYR A 157 3.10 -5.57 20.78
C TYR A 157 1.79 -5.16 21.47
N THR A 158 0.94 -4.38 20.82
CA THR A 158 -0.39 -4.00 21.34
C THR A 158 -1.49 -4.98 20.93
N SER A 159 -1.15 -6.06 20.25
CA SER A 159 -2.08 -7.03 19.64
C SER A 159 -2.97 -6.44 18.55
N ARG A 160 -2.56 -5.33 17.96
CA ARG A 160 -3.23 -4.72 16.81
C ARG A 160 -2.71 -5.34 15.51
N GLU A 161 -3.62 -5.69 14.61
CA GLU A 161 -3.25 -6.10 13.25
C GLU A 161 -2.64 -4.91 12.50
N VAL A 162 -1.37 -5.03 12.13
CA VAL A 162 -0.61 -3.96 11.43
C VAL A 162 -0.32 -4.29 9.98
N ALA A 163 -0.39 -5.58 9.61
CA ALA A 163 -0.17 -6.04 8.24
C ALA A 163 -0.75 -7.44 8.02
N ARG A 164 -0.74 -7.89 6.79
CA ARG A 164 -0.92 -9.29 6.42
C ARG A 164 0.26 -9.74 5.56
N VAL A 165 0.70 -10.97 5.77
CA VAL A 165 1.77 -11.60 4.99
C VAL A 165 1.24 -12.86 4.34
N GLY A 166 1.66 -13.10 3.10
CA GLY A 166 1.28 -14.31 2.38
C GLY A 166 2.30 -14.69 1.33
N ILE A 167 2.16 -15.91 0.84
CA ILE A 167 3.00 -16.52 -0.17
C ILE A 167 2.16 -16.82 -1.40
N PHE A 168 2.77 -16.74 -2.58
CA PHE A 168 2.11 -17.06 -3.85
C PHE A 168 3.10 -17.50 -4.92
N ARG A 169 2.62 -18.25 -5.90
CA ARG A 169 3.32 -18.59 -7.13
C ARG A 169 2.73 -17.88 -8.33
N HIS A 170 3.55 -17.56 -9.31
CA HIS A 170 3.10 -16.83 -10.51
C HIS A 170 2.06 -17.62 -11.34
N HIS A 171 2.05 -18.94 -11.27
CA HIS A 171 1.21 -19.82 -12.07
C HIS A 171 0.34 -20.83 -11.29
N GLY A 172 0.17 -20.66 -9.98
CA GLY A 172 -0.44 -21.69 -9.13
C GLY A 172 -1.62 -21.26 -8.26
N LEU A 173 -2.31 -20.15 -8.58
CA LEU A 173 -3.42 -19.63 -7.79
C LEU A 173 -4.68 -20.54 -7.73
N HIS A 174 -4.67 -21.64 -8.47
CA HIS A 174 -5.85 -22.52 -8.58
C HIS A 174 -5.62 -23.95 -8.06
N ASP A 175 -4.43 -24.27 -7.53
CA ASP A 175 -4.19 -25.57 -6.92
C ASP A 175 -4.57 -25.55 -5.43
N PRO A 176 -5.61 -26.29 -4.99
CA PRO A 176 -6.04 -26.30 -3.59
C PRO A 176 -4.98 -26.84 -2.63
N ALA A 177 -4.13 -27.78 -3.06
CA ALA A 177 -3.06 -28.33 -2.23
C ALA A 177 -1.98 -27.28 -1.96
N LEU A 178 -1.56 -26.56 -3.00
CA LEU A 178 -0.63 -25.43 -2.87
C LEU A 178 -1.23 -24.29 -2.06
N ALA A 179 -2.52 -24.01 -2.19
CA ALA A 179 -3.18 -22.98 -1.42
C ALA A 179 -3.10 -23.26 0.10
N LEU A 180 -3.29 -24.51 0.50
CA LEU A 180 -3.17 -24.90 1.91
C LEU A 180 -1.73 -24.80 2.42
N GLU A 181 -0.75 -25.21 1.61
CA GLU A 181 0.68 -25.09 1.94
C GLU A 181 1.08 -23.62 2.08
N HIS A 182 0.70 -22.77 1.14
CA HIS A 182 0.95 -21.33 1.18
C HIS A 182 0.26 -20.66 2.39
N ALA A 183 -0.95 -21.09 2.74
CA ALA A 183 -1.62 -20.61 3.94
C ALA A 183 -0.84 -20.96 5.21
N ARG A 184 -0.38 -22.20 5.36
CA ARG A 184 0.46 -22.62 6.49
C ARG A 184 1.74 -21.81 6.58
N SER A 185 2.48 -21.71 5.48
CA SER A 185 3.70 -20.89 5.42
C SER A 185 3.44 -19.42 5.74
N GLY A 186 2.35 -18.87 5.23
CA GLY A 186 1.91 -17.51 5.55
C GLY A 186 1.66 -17.31 7.05
N TRP A 187 1.01 -18.25 7.72
CA TRP A 187 0.78 -18.21 9.16
C TRP A 187 2.08 -18.32 9.98
N GLU A 188 3.00 -19.18 9.56
CA GLU A 188 4.33 -19.30 10.22
C GLU A 188 5.12 -17.99 10.09
N LEU A 189 5.14 -17.39 8.89
CA LEU A 189 5.79 -16.09 8.66
C LEU A 189 5.13 -14.98 9.47
N ALA A 190 3.79 -14.93 9.50
CA ALA A 190 3.04 -13.96 10.29
C ALA A 190 3.39 -14.04 11.77
N ARG A 191 3.45 -15.27 12.32
CA ARG A 191 3.86 -15.52 13.69
C ARG A 191 5.28 -15.03 13.98
N LEU A 192 6.23 -15.38 13.12
CA LEU A 192 7.63 -14.96 13.27
C LEU A 192 7.78 -13.44 13.23
N ILE A 193 7.09 -12.78 12.31
CA ILE A 193 7.11 -11.32 12.18
C ILE A 193 6.47 -10.68 13.42
N SER A 194 5.30 -11.18 13.85
CA SER A 194 4.59 -10.66 15.03
C SER A 194 5.44 -10.80 16.29
N MET A 195 6.12 -11.92 16.50
CA MET A 195 7.06 -12.09 17.60
C MET A 195 8.20 -11.06 17.56
N ARG A 196 8.75 -10.77 16.40
CA ARG A 196 9.79 -9.74 16.23
C ARG A 196 9.27 -8.32 16.49
N LEU A 197 7.96 -8.10 16.28
CA LEU A 197 7.26 -6.86 16.62
C LEU A 197 6.81 -6.81 18.10
N GLY A 198 7.22 -7.80 18.90
CA GLY A 198 6.93 -7.86 20.35
C GLY A 198 5.55 -8.41 20.71
N HIS A 199 4.85 -9.04 19.77
CA HIS A 199 3.58 -9.69 20.09
C HIS A 199 3.82 -10.98 20.91
N ILE A 200 3.16 -11.08 22.08
CA ILE A 200 3.30 -12.20 23.04
C ILE A 200 2.07 -13.11 23.03
N GLY A 201 1.05 -12.79 22.22
CA GLY A 201 -0.21 -13.54 22.16
C GLY A 201 -0.03 -14.96 21.57
N SER A 202 -0.88 -15.88 22.01
CA SER A 202 -0.99 -17.21 21.39
C SER A 202 -1.40 -17.07 19.91
N PRO A 203 -0.84 -17.88 19.01
CA PRO A 203 -1.27 -17.86 17.61
C PRO A 203 -2.76 -18.18 17.55
N VAL A 204 -3.53 -17.36 16.85
CA VAL A 204 -4.93 -17.67 16.53
C VAL A 204 -4.91 -18.98 15.75
N ALA A 205 -5.56 -20.01 16.30
CA ALA A 205 -5.62 -21.31 15.66
C ALA A 205 -6.26 -21.21 14.27
N VAL A 206 -5.61 -21.80 13.29
CA VAL A 206 -6.20 -22.03 11.97
C VAL A 206 -7.34 -23.03 12.20
N THR A 207 -8.57 -22.55 12.34
CA THR A 207 -9.74 -23.40 12.16
C THR A 207 -9.84 -23.76 10.68
N ALA A 208 -9.66 -25.05 10.42
CA ALA A 208 -9.73 -25.67 9.11
C ALA A 208 -11.11 -25.52 8.47
#